data_bf8726856d3bdc48aac9dc1fdc131ad5
#
_entry.id   bf8726856d3bdc48aac9dc1fdc131ad5
#
_cell.length_a   1.000
_cell.length_b   1.000
_cell.length_c   1.000
_cell.angle_alpha   90.00
_cell.angle_beta   90.00
_cell.angle_gamma   90.00
#
_symmetry.space_group_name_H-M   'P 1'
#
loop_
_entity.id
_entity.type
_entity.pdbx_description
1 polymer ?
#
loop_
_entity_poly.entity_id
_entity_poly.type
_entity_poly.pdbx_seq_one_letter_code
_entity_poly.pdbx_strand_id
1 'polypeptide(L)'
;MKYPGVYAWILLFLVLNMYSVFALERKSACVKIIFDTDMLTDCDDTAALGILHKLADAGETEILATMVTSSYPMSAPVVDVINTYYNRPDIPIGVPKKGYGVYRDNSSFLDSVAAEFPHRLKSNSEAPDAVTLYRKILSGQEDSSVVILTVGYMSNLALLLKSAPDRYSALNGMELIRKKVKVWVCMGGNYTAMFNMINNYYKPGPA
;
A
#
# COMPACT_ATOMS: atom_id res chain seq x y z
N MET A 1 -56.45 36.04 15.74
CA MET A 1 -56.09 35.34 14.48
C MET A 1 -54.92 34.41 14.72
N LYS A 2 -55.12 33.12 14.69
CA LYS A 2 -54.06 32.12 14.83
C LYS A 2 -53.59 31.74 13.42
N TYR A 3 -52.28 31.85 13.11
CA TYR A 3 -51.68 31.48 11.83
C TYR A 3 -51.10 30.05 11.88
N PRO A 4 -51.93 29.00 11.79
CA PRO A 4 -51.43 27.61 11.91
C PRO A 4 -50.49 27.23 10.77
N GLY A 5 -50.57 27.89 9.61
CA GLY A 5 -49.72 27.60 8.46
C GLY A 5 -48.27 28.04 8.63
N VAL A 6 -48.00 29.10 9.41
CA VAL A 6 -46.64 29.62 9.58
C VAL A 6 -45.75 28.61 10.37
N TYR A 7 -46.33 27.97 11.37
CA TYR A 7 -45.59 26.95 12.15
C TYR A 7 -45.28 25.70 11.31
N ALA A 8 -46.15 25.32 10.40
CA ALA A 8 -45.88 24.18 9.49
C ALA A 8 -44.70 24.46 8.54
N TRP A 9 -44.62 25.69 8.01
CA TRP A 9 -43.51 26.08 7.16
C TRP A 9 -42.16 26.19 7.92
N ILE A 10 -42.19 26.68 9.16
CA ILE A 10 -41.01 26.73 10.04
C ILE A 10 -40.54 25.32 10.36
N LEU A 11 -41.45 24.40 10.67
CA LEU A 11 -41.08 22.99 10.96
C LEU A 11 -40.51 22.31 9.73
N LEU A 12 -41.10 22.52 8.55
CA LEU A 12 -40.61 21.97 7.29
C LEU A 12 -39.19 22.50 6.95
N PHE A 13 -38.97 23.81 7.16
CA PHE A 13 -37.65 24.43 6.96
C PHE A 13 -36.61 23.89 7.93
N LEU A 14 -36.95 23.67 9.20
CA LEU A 14 -36.05 23.05 10.20
C LEU A 14 -35.76 21.60 9.86
N VAL A 15 -36.73 20.81 9.43
CA VAL A 15 -36.55 19.42 9.01
C VAL A 15 -35.67 19.33 7.76
N LEU A 16 -35.92 20.18 6.75
CA LEU A 16 -35.06 20.21 5.54
C LEU A 16 -33.61 20.60 5.84
N ASN A 17 -33.40 21.55 6.78
CA ASN A 17 -32.03 21.90 7.20
C ASN A 17 -31.37 20.80 8.04
N MET A 18 -32.15 20.07 8.87
CA MET A 18 -31.59 18.89 9.57
C MET A 18 -31.16 17.81 8.59
N TYR A 19 -31.91 17.52 7.53
CA TYR A 19 -31.49 16.55 6.50
C TYR A 19 -30.23 17.04 5.77
N SER A 20 -30.07 18.33 5.53
CA SER A 20 -28.85 18.89 4.91
C SER A 20 -27.63 18.78 5.82
N VAL A 21 -27.79 18.84 7.13
CA VAL A 21 -26.69 18.68 8.10
C VAL A 21 -26.29 17.20 8.26
N PHE A 22 -27.25 16.27 8.20
CA PHE A 22 -26.95 14.84 8.23
C PHE A 22 -26.35 14.33 6.91
N ALA A 23 -26.62 14.98 5.79
CA ALA A 23 -26.04 14.66 4.48
C ALA A 23 -24.61 15.20 4.30
N LEU A 24 -24.05 15.90 5.28
CA LEU A 24 -22.63 16.19 5.35
C LEU A 24 -21.91 14.90 5.81
N GLU A 25 -22.00 13.84 4.99
CA GLU A 25 -21.09 12.71 5.12
C GLU A 25 -19.68 13.29 5.21
N ARG A 26 -19.02 13.10 6.33
CA ARG A 26 -17.59 13.36 6.44
C ARG A 26 -16.94 12.49 5.36
N LYS A 27 -16.69 13.07 4.19
CA LYS A 27 -15.83 12.43 3.22
C LYS A 27 -14.55 12.12 3.98
N SER A 28 -14.36 10.85 4.30
CA SER A 28 -13.15 10.39 4.98
C SER A 28 -11.97 10.99 4.23
N ALA A 29 -11.04 11.62 4.92
CA ALA A 29 -9.87 12.15 4.27
C ALA A 29 -9.19 10.98 3.55
N CYS A 30 -8.94 11.14 2.25
CA CYS A 30 -8.29 10.13 1.42
C CYS A 30 -6.96 9.72 2.07
N VAL A 31 -6.78 8.44 2.36
CA VAL A 31 -5.60 7.92 3.03
C VAL A 31 -4.49 7.71 2.02
N LYS A 32 -3.36 8.41 2.20
CA LYS A 32 -2.18 8.26 1.35
C LYS A 32 -1.37 7.05 1.77
N ILE A 33 -1.21 6.08 0.88
CA ILE A 33 -0.60 4.78 1.19
C ILE A 33 0.64 4.54 0.33
N ILE A 34 1.72 4.09 0.96
CA ILE A 34 2.81 3.36 0.31
C ILE A 34 2.62 1.90 0.66
N PHE A 35 2.43 1.06 -0.35
CA PHE A 35 2.26 -0.38 -0.21
C PHE A 35 3.59 -1.09 -0.42
N ASP A 36 4.00 -1.94 0.51
CA ASP A 36 5.27 -2.68 0.45
C ASP A 36 4.97 -4.18 0.55
N THR A 37 5.30 -4.94 -0.48
CA THR A 37 4.87 -6.31 -0.76
C THR A 37 6.06 -7.19 -1.13
N ASP A 38 6.02 -8.47 -0.90
CA ASP A 38 7.00 -9.40 -1.50
C ASP A 38 6.52 -10.03 -2.81
N MET A 39 5.25 -9.88 -3.18
CA MET A 39 4.67 -10.32 -4.48
C MET A 39 5.43 -11.52 -5.06
N LEU A 40 5.26 -12.70 -4.50
CA LEU A 40 6.10 -13.84 -4.84
C LEU A 40 5.31 -15.14 -5.04
N THR A 41 5.05 -15.92 -3.98
CA THR A 41 4.62 -17.32 -4.09
C THR A 41 3.13 -17.53 -3.94
N ASP A 42 2.47 -16.72 -3.18
CA ASP A 42 1.05 -16.78 -2.86
C ASP A 42 0.27 -15.58 -3.42
N CYS A 43 -1.04 -15.63 -3.34
CA CYS A 43 -1.90 -14.65 -4.01
C CYS A 43 -2.45 -13.57 -3.07
N ASP A 44 -2.06 -13.57 -1.81
CA ASP A 44 -2.56 -12.61 -0.81
C ASP A 44 -2.09 -11.18 -1.08
N ASP A 45 -0.85 -10.98 -1.53
CA ASP A 45 -0.33 -9.71 -2.01
C ASP A 45 -1.14 -9.16 -3.18
N THR A 46 -1.48 -10.03 -4.14
CA THR A 46 -2.32 -9.68 -5.29
C THR A 46 -3.70 -9.22 -4.83
N ALA A 47 -4.30 -9.96 -3.88
CA ALA A 47 -5.60 -9.61 -3.31
C ALA A 47 -5.53 -8.29 -2.53
N ALA A 48 -4.50 -8.08 -1.71
CA ALA A 48 -4.31 -6.87 -0.94
C ALA A 48 -4.16 -5.63 -1.84
N LEU A 49 -3.33 -5.72 -2.90
CA LEU A 49 -3.18 -4.63 -3.87
C LEU A 49 -4.48 -4.38 -4.63
N GLY A 50 -5.21 -5.43 -5.01
CA GLY A 50 -6.53 -5.31 -5.64
C GLY A 50 -7.54 -4.58 -4.74
N ILE A 51 -7.58 -4.89 -3.45
CA ILE A 51 -8.42 -4.18 -2.46
C ILE A 51 -8.03 -2.71 -2.37
N LEU A 52 -6.73 -2.39 -2.33
CA LEU A 52 -6.27 -1.00 -2.32
C LEU A 52 -6.74 -0.23 -3.55
N HIS A 53 -6.66 -0.83 -4.73
CA HIS A 53 -7.19 -0.22 -5.95
C HIS A 53 -8.69 0.02 -5.88
N LYS A 54 -9.46 -0.90 -5.30
CA LYS A 54 -10.91 -0.71 -5.12
C LYS A 54 -11.23 0.39 -4.12
N LEU A 55 -10.47 0.52 -3.04
CA LEU A 55 -10.59 1.65 -2.11
C LEU A 55 -10.19 2.97 -2.79
N ALA A 56 -9.20 2.94 -3.68
CA ALA A 56 -8.84 4.11 -4.49
C ALA A 56 -9.94 4.49 -5.50
N ASP A 57 -10.65 3.52 -6.09
CA ASP A 57 -11.84 3.79 -6.93
C ASP A 57 -12.94 4.47 -6.12
N ALA A 58 -13.11 4.11 -4.85
CA ALA A 58 -14.07 4.73 -3.92
C ALA A 58 -13.61 6.12 -3.40
N GLY A 59 -12.38 6.53 -3.71
CA GLY A 59 -11.81 7.80 -3.22
C GLY A 59 -11.39 7.76 -1.74
N GLU A 60 -11.26 6.58 -1.16
CA GLU A 60 -10.87 6.38 0.23
C GLU A 60 -9.35 6.33 0.40
N THR A 61 -8.61 5.91 -0.64
CA THR A 61 -7.15 5.84 -0.62
C THR A 61 -6.51 6.46 -1.85
N GLU A 62 -5.27 6.91 -1.69
CA GLU A 62 -4.34 7.29 -2.75
C GLU A 62 -3.09 6.40 -2.63
N ILE A 63 -2.83 5.58 -3.64
CA ILE A 63 -1.64 4.73 -3.68
C ILE A 63 -0.49 5.57 -4.22
N LEU A 64 0.40 6.03 -3.33
CA LEU A 64 1.53 6.90 -3.69
C LEU A 64 2.63 6.14 -4.42
N ALA A 65 2.86 4.90 -4.04
CA ALA A 65 3.86 4.00 -4.62
C ALA A 65 3.63 2.57 -4.14
N THR A 66 4.18 1.61 -4.89
CA THR A 66 4.31 0.21 -4.48
C THR A 66 5.79 -0.16 -4.38
N MET A 67 6.20 -0.74 -3.27
CA MET A 67 7.56 -1.25 -3.07
C MET A 67 7.52 -2.77 -3.09
N VAL A 68 8.51 -3.37 -3.72
CA VAL A 68 8.69 -4.82 -3.77
C VAL A 68 9.91 -5.20 -2.95
N THR A 69 9.81 -6.23 -2.12
CA THR A 69 10.94 -6.75 -1.33
C THR A 69 11.53 -8.03 -1.90
N SER A 70 10.82 -8.66 -2.84
CA SER A 70 11.31 -9.85 -3.54
C SER A 70 12.42 -9.50 -4.55
N SER A 71 13.42 -10.37 -4.64
CA SER A 71 14.42 -10.30 -5.72
C SER A 71 14.01 -11.06 -6.98
N TYR A 72 12.84 -11.69 -7.00
CA TYR A 72 12.35 -12.41 -8.18
C TYR A 72 12.11 -11.46 -9.35
N PRO A 73 12.63 -11.75 -10.54
CA PRO A 73 12.60 -10.80 -11.66
C PRO A 73 11.22 -10.33 -12.08
N MET A 74 10.17 -11.15 -11.89
CA MET A 74 8.80 -10.86 -12.31
C MET A 74 7.93 -10.22 -11.22
N SER A 75 8.43 -9.99 -10.01
CA SER A 75 7.62 -9.40 -8.94
C SER A 75 7.14 -7.98 -9.26
N ALA A 76 8.04 -7.08 -9.69
CA ALA A 76 7.65 -5.73 -10.10
C ALA A 76 6.83 -5.71 -11.41
N PRO A 77 7.14 -6.51 -12.45
CA PRO A 77 6.26 -6.68 -13.59
C PRO A 77 4.82 -7.06 -13.23
N VAL A 78 4.60 -8.01 -12.31
CA VAL A 78 3.23 -8.38 -11.89
C VAL A 78 2.53 -7.27 -11.12
N VAL A 79 3.25 -6.51 -10.28
CA VAL A 79 2.70 -5.30 -9.66
C VAL A 79 2.29 -4.28 -10.74
N ASP A 80 3.10 -4.10 -11.79
CA ASP A 80 2.78 -3.21 -12.92
C ASP A 80 1.57 -3.72 -13.72
N VAL A 81 1.41 -5.05 -13.90
CA VAL A 81 0.20 -5.65 -14.46
C VAL A 81 -1.03 -5.25 -13.66
N ILE A 82 -0.99 -5.41 -12.33
CA ILE A 82 -2.14 -5.09 -11.45
C ILE A 82 -2.45 -3.59 -11.53
N ASN A 83 -1.45 -2.72 -11.40
CA ASN A 83 -1.64 -1.28 -11.52
C ASN A 83 -2.26 -0.90 -12.88
N THR A 84 -1.80 -1.52 -13.96
CA THR A 84 -2.30 -1.31 -15.32
C THR A 84 -3.74 -1.79 -15.48
N TYR A 85 -4.08 -2.95 -14.93
CA TYR A 85 -5.44 -3.50 -14.93
C TYR A 85 -6.45 -2.55 -14.27
N TYR A 86 -6.04 -1.88 -13.18
CA TYR A 86 -6.87 -0.88 -12.50
C TYR A 86 -6.72 0.54 -13.08
N ASN A 87 -6.20 0.71 -14.30
CA ASN A 87 -6.00 2.00 -14.98
C ASN A 87 -5.11 2.99 -14.20
N ARG A 88 -4.12 2.47 -13.46
CA ARG A 88 -3.13 3.28 -12.71
C ARG A 88 -1.69 2.88 -13.03
N PRO A 89 -1.30 2.81 -14.32
CA PRO A 89 0.03 2.34 -14.71
C PRO A 89 1.15 3.28 -14.24
N ASP A 90 0.83 4.51 -13.82
CA ASP A 90 1.81 5.51 -13.41
C ASP A 90 2.15 5.48 -11.92
N ILE A 91 1.56 4.57 -11.14
CA ILE A 91 1.98 4.35 -9.75
C ILE A 91 3.44 3.88 -9.75
N PRO A 92 4.36 4.63 -9.09
CA PRO A 92 5.76 4.26 -9.07
C PRO A 92 5.99 2.93 -8.36
N ILE A 93 6.90 2.11 -8.90
CA ILE A 93 7.27 0.81 -8.33
C ILE A 93 8.76 0.85 -7.99
N GLY A 94 9.12 0.48 -6.74
CA GLY A 94 10.49 0.42 -6.27
C GLY A 94 10.89 -1.00 -5.90
N VAL A 95 12.17 -1.37 -6.15
CA VAL A 95 12.72 -2.69 -5.84
C VAL A 95 14.06 -2.59 -5.12
N PRO A 96 14.47 -3.58 -4.33
CA PRO A 96 15.81 -3.58 -3.73
C PRO A 96 16.89 -3.77 -4.81
N LYS A 97 17.91 -2.91 -4.83
CA LYS A 97 19.02 -3.00 -5.80
C LYS A 97 20.26 -3.72 -5.27
N LYS A 98 20.40 -3.90 -3.98
CA LYS A 98 21.57 -4.53 -3.35
C LYS A 98 21.15 -5.61 -2.37
N GLY A 99 21.13 -6.86 -2.82
CA GLY A 99 21.31 -8.06 -1.99
C GLY A 99 20.31 -8.35 -0.86
N TYR A 100 19.22 -7.60 -0.75
CA TYR A 100 18.27 -7.71 0.35
C TYR A 100 16.92 -8.26 -0.06
N GLY A 101 16.72 -8.51 -1.34
CA GLY A 101 15.53 -9.20 -1.80
C GLY A 101 15.57 -10.66 -1.37
N VAL A 102 14.50 -11.14 -0.78
CA VAL A 102 14.35 -12.57 -0.51
C VAL A 102 13.77 -13.23 -1.75
N TYR A 103 14.43 -14.28 -2.19
CA TYR A 103 13.98 -15.14 -3.26
C TYR A 103 13.99 -16.57 -2.76
N ARG A 104 12.82 -17.16 -2.70
CA ARG A 104 12.66 -18.61 -2.57
C ARG A 104 11.76 -19.03 -3.70
N ASP A 105 12.32 -19.86 -4.56
CA ASP A 105 11.69 -20.35 -5.75
C ASP A 105 10.43 -21.11 -5.46
N ASN A 106 9.48 -21.04 -6.40
CA ASN A 106 8.49 -22.01 -6.87
C ASN A 106 7.14 -21.37 -7.26
N SER A 107 7.08 -20.09 -7.56
CA SER A 107 5.85 -19.48 -8.06
C SER A 107 5.90 -19.34 -9.58
N SER A 108 5.21 -20.24 -10.28
CA SER A 108 5.03 -20.14 -11.72
C SER A 108 3.96 -19.10 -12.13
N PHE A 109 3.12 -18.62 -11.20
CA PHE A 109 2.02 -17.73 -11.57
C PHE A 109 2.52 -16.33 -11.98
N LEU A 110 3.59 -15.83 -11.39
CA LEU A 110 4.14 -14.51 -11.75
C LEU A 110 4.59 -14.47 -13.21
N ASP A 111 5.28 -15.54 -13.67
CA ASP A 111 5.72 -15.63 -15.05
C ASP A 111 4.53 -15.70 -16.02
N SER A 112 3.50 -16.47 -15.67
CA SER A 112 2.28 -16.57 -16.48
C SER A 112 1.54 -15.24 -16.54
N VAL A 113 1.36 -14.58 -15.41
CA VAL A 113 0.69 -13.27 -15.35
C VAL A 113 1.46 -12.24 -16.16
N ALA A 114 2.78 -12.16 -15.98
CA ALA A 114 3.61 -11.23 -16.76
C ALA A 114 3.61 -11.55 -18.26
N ALA A 115 3.49 -12.82 -18.65
CA ALA A 115 3.44 -13.19 -20.05
C ALA A 115 2.09 -12.87 -20.72
N GLU A 116 0.98 -12.93 -19.98
CA GLU A 116 -0.38 -12.85 -20.53
C GLU A 116 -0.98 -11.44 -20.47
N PHE A 117 -0.57 -10.60 -19.51
CA PHE A 117 -1.22 -9.31 -19.27
C PHE A 117 -0.32 -8.10 -19.60
N PRO A 118 -0.92 -6.97 -20.05
CA PRO A 118 -0.18 -5.77 -20.40
C PRO A 118 0.54 -5.16 -19.18
N HIS A 119 1.80 -4.81 -19.34
CA HIS A 119 2.63 -4.10 -18.36
C HIS A 119 3.82 -3.43 -19.06
N ARG A 120 4.52 -2.53 -18.38
CA ARG A 120 5.65 -1.76 -18.93
C ARG A 120 7.01 -2.31 -18.49
N LEU A 121 7.12 -2.67 -17.20
CA LEU A 121 8.36 -3.20 -16.63
C LEU A 121 8.63 -4.62 -17.12
N LYS A 122 9.79 -4.88 -17.69
CA LYS A 122 10.19 -6.22 -18.14
C LYS A 122 10.81 -7.07 -17.05
N SER A 123 11.33 -6.42 -16.03
CA SER A 123 12.03 -7.08 -14.90
C SER A 123 12.16 -6.12 -13.72
N ASN A 124 12.34 -6.65 -12.52
CA ASN A 124 12.76 -5.88 -11.35
C ASN A 124 13.96 -4.96 -11.63
N SER A 125 14.86 -5.33 -12.53
CA SER A 125 16.05 -4.53 -12.85
C SER A 125 15.73 -3.15 -13.43
N GLU A 126 14.59 -2.99 -14.07
CA GLU A 126 14.15 -1.71 -14.68
C GLU A 126 13.51 -0.75 -13.68
N ALA A 127 12.97 -1.26 -12.57
CA ALA A 127 12.38 -0.42 -11.54
C ALA A 127 13.47 0.34 -10.75
N PRO A 128 13.21 1.55 -10.22
CA PRO A 128 14.13 2.28 -9.36
C PRO A 128 14.40 1.56 -8.03
N ASP A 129 15.47 1.98 -7.35
CA ASP A 129 15.78 1.53 -5.99
C ASP A 129 14.67 1.92 -5.00
N ALA A 130 14.20 0.95 -4.22
CA ALA A 130 13.08 1.14 -3.30
C ALA A 130 13.37 2.21 -2.23
N VAL A 131 14.57 2.22 -1.65
CA VAL A 131 14.92 3.23 -0.63
C VAL A 131 14.94 4.63 -1.22
N THR A 132 15.51 4.77 -2.39
CA THR A 132 15.54 6.03 -3.13
C THR A 132 14.13 6.51 -3.47
N LEU A 133 13.25 5.59 -3.88
CA LEU A 133 11.85 5.91 -4.19
C LEU A 133 11.07 6.29 -2.92
N TYR A 134 11.22 5.53 -1.82
CA TYR A 134 10.63 5.89 -0.52
C TYR A 134 11.00 7.32 -0.12
N ARG A 135 12.28 7.65 -0.17
CA ARG A 135 12.77 8.98 0.21
C ARG A 135 12.19 10.09 -0.67
N LYS A 136 12.15 9.85 -2.00
CA LYS A 136 11.54 10.77 -2.97
C LYS A 136 10.07 11.01 -2.66
N ILE A 137 9.29 9.94 -2.47
CA ILE A 137 7.84 10.04 -2.22
C ILE A 137 7.56 10.71 -0.88
N LEU A 138 8.20 10.24 0.21
CA LEU A 138 7.98 10.77 1.54
C LEU A 138 8.35 12.25 1.65
N SER A 139 9.45 12.68 1.03
CA SER A 139 9.88 14.09 1.08
C SER A 139 8.86 15.05 0.50
N GLY A 140 8.10 14.63 -0.50
CA GLY A 140 7.04 15.42 -1.15
C GLY A 140 5.70 15.45 -0.42
N GLN A 141 5.53 14.70 0.69
CA GLN A 141 4.27 14.64 1.41
C GLN A 141 4.24 15.62 2.59
N GLU A 142 3.01 15.92 3.06
CA GLU A 142 2.81 16.64 4.30
C GLU A 142 3.31 15.83 5.51
N ASP A 143 3.58 16.50 6.61
CA ASP A 143 4.03 15.83 7.84
C ASP A 143 2.88 14.98 8.42
N SER A 144 3.22 13.79 8.92
CA SER A 144 2.27 12.84 9.52
C SER A 144 1.06 12.52 8.64
N SER A 145 1.27 12.42 7.31
CA SER A 145 0.18 12.18 6.34
C SER A 145 0.19 10.82 5.68
N VAL A 146 1.33 10.12 5.68
CA VAL A 146 1.50 8.88 4.94
C VAL A 146 1.29 7.66 5.82
N VAL A 147 0.56 6.68 5.30
CA VAL A 147 0.47 5.33 5.85
C VAL A 147 1.42 4.43 5.07
N ILE A 148 2.28 3.71 5.76
CA ILE A 148 3.05 2.60 5.17
C ILE A 148 2.33 1.31 5.52
N LEU A 149 1.97 0.54 4.51
CA LEU A 149 1.33 -0.77 4.64
C LEU A 149 2.30 -1.83 4.12
N THR A 150 2.81 -2.69 5.01
CA THR A 150 3.73 -3.76 4.65
C THR A 150 3.06 -5.12 4.79
N VAL A 151 3.07 -5.90 3.73
CA VAL A 151 2.56 -7.29 3.67
C VAL A 151 3.65 -8.30 3.31
N GLY A 152 4.86 -7.83 3.03
CA GLY A 152 6.05 -8.64 2.74
C GLY A 152 7.16 -8.49 3.78
N TYR A 153 8.41 -8.69 3.33
CA TYR A 153 9.58 -8.58 4.20
C TYR A 153 9.87 -7.12 4.60
N MET A 154 10.47 -6.93 5.79
CA MET A 154 10.80 -5.60 6.32
C MET A 154 12.12 -5.02 5.76
N SER A 155 12.73 -5.66 4.75
CA SER A 155 14.06 -5.30 4.24
C SER A 155 14.14 -3.87 3.70
N ASN A 156 13.15 -3.44 2.91
CA ASN A 156 13.11 -2.06 2.38
C ASN A 156 13.04 -1.02 3.50
N LEU A 157 12.18 -1.24 4.50
CA LEU A 157 12.05 -0.33 5.64
C LEU A 157 13.30 -0.33 6.53
N ALA A 158 13.92 -1.48 6.75
CA ALA A 158 15.17 -1.56 7.50
C ALA A 158 16.29 -0.76 6.84
N LEU A 159 16.36 -0.79 5.50
CA LEU A 159 17.30 0.02 4.73
C LEU A 159 16.92 1.50 4.73
N LEU A 160 15.64 1.83 4.58
CA LEU A 160 15.14 3.20 4.65
C LEU A 160 15.49 3.83 6.00
N LEU A 161 15.25 3.15 7.11
CA LEU A 161 15.59 3.63 8.46
C LEU A 161 17.07 3.95 8.63
N LYS A 162 17.97 3.18 7.97
CA LYS A 162 19.42 3.35 8.01
C LYS A 162 19.95 4.33 6.94
N SER A 163 19.08 4.83 6.06
CA SER A 163 19.51 5.68 4.95
C SER A 163 20.03 7.04 5.42
N ALA A 164 21.10 7.50 4.79
CA ALA A 164 21.65 8.84 5.00
C ALA A 164 20.82 9.91 4.28
N PRO A 165 20.99 11.18 4.61
CA PRO A 165 20.50 12.31 3.81
C PRO A 165 20.91 12.17 2.35
N ASP A 166 20.04 12.63 1.44
CA ASP A 166 20.26 12.58 -0.01
C ASP A 166 19.66 13.81 -0.71
N ARG A 167 19.66 13.79 -2.05
CA ARG A 167 19.10 14.88 -2.88
C ARG A 167 17.61 15.14 -2.66
N TYR A 168 16.87 14.21 -2.10
CA TYR A 168 15.43 14.36 -1.84
C TYR A 168 15.13 14.92 -0.45
N SER A 169 16.00 14.63 0.53
CA SER A 169 15.79 15.10 1.90
C SER A 169 17.11 15.20 2.66
N ALA A 170 17.29 16.33 3.36
CA ALA A 170 18.38 16.53 4.31
C ALA A 170 18.22 15.71 5.61
N LEU A 171 17.05 15.10 5.82
CA LEU A 171 16.79 14.23 6.97
C LEU A 171 17.37 12.83 6.69
N ASN A 172 17.91 12.16 7.71
CA ASN A 172 18.18 10.73 7.62
C ASN A 172 16.86 9.93 7.57
N GLY A 173 16.92 8.62 7.29
CA GLY A 173 15.73 7.80 7.09
C GLY A 173 14.81 7.74 8.32
N MET A 174 15.39 7.63 9.51
CA MET A 174 14.64 7.63 10.78
C MET A 174 13.89 8.95 11.00
N GLU A 175 14.56 10.07 10.79
CA GLU A 175 13.97 11.40 10.92
C GLU A 175 12.88 11.63 9.88
N LEU A 176 13.12 11.19 8.63
CA LEU A 176 12.16 11.32 7.54
C LEU A 176 10.87 10.52 7.84
N ILE A 177 10.99 9.28 8.29
CA ILE A 177 9.85 8.44 8.69
C ILE A 177 9.10 9.10 9.85
N ARG A 178 9.79 9.49 10.93
CA ARG A 178 9.16 10.15 12.09
C ARG A 178 8.38 11.40 11.71
N LYS A 179 8.87 12.13 10.72
CA LYS A 179 8.24 13.37 10.26
C LYS A 179 7.03 13.10 9.35
N LYS A 180 7.14 12.20 8.40
CA LYS A 180 6.19 12.05 7.28
C LYS A 180 5.15 10.96 7.48
N VAL A 181 5.50 9.91 8.21
CA VAL A 181 4.64 8.73 8.37
C VAL A 181 3.69 8.93 9.54
N LYS A 182 2.40 8.83 9.27
CA LYS A 182 1.32 8.88 10.27
C LYS A 182 1.23 7.57 11.04
N VAL A 183 1.28 6.46 10.31
CA VAL A 183 1.19 5.11 10.88
C VAL A 183 1.85 4.11 9.95
N TRP A 184 2.45 3.11 10.53
CA TRP A 184 2.92 1.91 9.84
C TRP A 184 2.04 0.74 10.24
N VAL A 185 1.38 0.12 9.27
CA VAL A 185 0.57 -1.10 9.41
C VAL A 185 1.39 -2.25 8.86
N CYS A 186 1.66 -3.23 9.69
CA CYS A 186 2.58 -4.31 9.37
C CYS A 186 1.86 -5.66 9.49
N MET A 187 1.89 -6.44 8.41
CA MET A 187 1.63 -7.86 8.47
C MET A 187 2.89 -8.53 9.01
N GLY A 188 2.89 -8.82 10.27
CA GLY A 188 4.05 -9.40 10.95
C GLY A 188 3.74 -9.68 12.40
N GLY A 189 4.57 -10.50 13.01
CA GLY A 189 4.44 -10.88 14.40
C GLY A 189 4.67 -12.38 14.58
N ASN A 190 5.02 -12.75 15.80
CA ASN A 190 5.15 -14.14 16.20
C ASN A 190 4.05 -14.46 17.23
N TYR A 191 2.97 -15.04 16.75
CA TYR A 191 1.87 -15.46 17.60
C TYR A 191 2.05 -16.97 17.89
N THR A 192 2.19 -17.34 19.16
CA THR A 192 2.45 -18.74 19.59
C THR A 192 1.44 -19.73 19.01
N ALA A 193 0.17 -19.34 18.87
CA ALA A 193 -0.88 -20.17 18.30
C ALA A 193 -0.64 -20.42 16.78
N MET A 194 -0.21 -19.40 16.03
CA MET A 194 0.08 -19.49 14.60
C MET A 194 1.36 -20.29 14.35
N PHE A 195 2.38 -20.12 15.20
CA PHE A 195 3.61 -20.90 15.14
C PHE A 195 3.35 -22.40 15.36
N ASN A 196 2.50 -22.77 16.31
CA ASN A 196 2.07 -24.15 16.55
C ASN A 196 1.25 -24.72 15.39
N MET A 197 0.42 -23.90 14.74
CA MET A 197 -0.35 -24.30 13.57
C MET A 197 0.57 -24.56 12.38
N ILE A 198 1.51 -23.68 12.11
CA ILE A 198 2.50 -23.83 11.02
C ILE A 198 3.37 -25.07 11.25
N ASN A 199 3.89 -25.28 12.46
CA ASN A 199 4.71 -26.44 12.79
C ASN A 199 3.93 -27.77 12.73
N ASN A 200 2.61 -27.75 12.95
CA ASN A 200 1.79 -28.95 12.80
C ASN A 200 1.45 -29.26 11.34
N TYR A 201 1.36 -28.23 10.48
CA TYR A 201 1.09 -28.39 9.04
C TYR A 201 2.33 -28.79 8.23
N TYR A 202 3.51 -28.28 8.62
CA TYR A 202 4.77 -28.47 7.90
C TYR A 202 5.71 -29.46 8.62
N LYS A 203 5.20 -30.40 9.40
CA LYS A 203 6.03 -31.51 9.84
C LYS A 203 6.53 -32.25 8.60
N PRO A 204 7.86 -32.30 8.33
CA PRO A 204 8.36 -33.20 7.31
C PRO A 204 7.89 -34.60 7.65
N GLY A 205 7.29 -35.28 6.69
CA GLY A 205 6.96 -36.69 6.84
C GLY A 205 8.19 -37.50 7.25
N PRO A 206 8.03 -38.66 7.88
CA PRO A 206 9.14 -39.53 8.23
C PRO A 206 9.91 -39.84 6.96
N ALA A 207 11.26 -39.69 7.04
CA ALA A 207 12.21 -40.02 5.98
C ALA A 207 12.15 -41.49 5.63
#